data_b937f634085e9f0cca12c448b26bce7e
#
_entry.id   b937f634085e9f0cca12c448b26bce7e
#
_cell.length_a   1.000
_cell.length_b   1.000
_cell.length_c   1.000
_cell.angle_alpha   90.00
_cell.angle_beta   90.00
_cell.angle_gamma   90.00
#
_symmetry.space_group_name_H-M   'P 1'
#
loop_
_entity.id
_entity.type
_entity.pdbx_description
1 polymer ?
#
loop_
_entity_poly.entity_id
_entity_poly.type
_entity_poly.pdbx_seq_one_letter_code
_entity_poly.pdbx_strand_id
1 'polypeptide(L)'
;YSFMMPNHEHWSKEIKNIILVEENKDIHKHSTVLDEACNVKAKRTPWDSHYRYPAVLSLTKDLIKIVEDFIKKEDFDAPLIKIEECWLNWYNKDNYTTPHNHGVHLSLVYFIDVEDTGAKFLFSKNNCYSLEKKEKNHTRCNNVREVNVKNGTVLMFNGNLTHGVTPNLSDQTRITYAANLVVQYMEKREDY
;
A
#
# COMPACT_ATOMS: atom_id res chain seq x y z
N TYR A 1 5.55 -8.28 7.39
CA TYR A 1 5.87 -7.56 8.63
C TYR A 1 4.90 -6.42 8.83
N SER A 2 4.58 -6.11 10.09
CA SER A 2 3.70 -4.99 10.41
C SER A 2 4.22 -4.22 11.61
N PHE A 3 4.04 -2.91 11.59
CA PHE A 3 4.38 -2.02 12.71
C PHE A 3 3.41 -0.83 12.75
N MET A 4 3.47 -0.06 13.83
CA MET A 4 2.67 1.15 13.98
C MET A 4 3.50 2.37 13.56
N MET A 5 2.91 3.23 12.74
CA MET A 5 3.55 4.48 12.30
C MET A 5 3.69 5.45 13.48
N PRO A 6 4.91 5.87 13.85
CA PRO A 6 5.10 6.96 14.80
C PRO A 6 4.41 8.23 14.30
N ASN A 7 3.88 9.02 15.22
CA ASN A 7 3.19 10.29 14.91
C ASN A 7 2.05 10.14 13.90
N HIS A 8 1.33 9.00 13.95
CA HIS A 8 0.23 8.71 13.04
C HIS A 8 -0.77 9.87 12.90
N GLU A 9 -1.17 10.50 13.99
CA GLU A 9 -2.13 11.62 13.97
C GLU A 9 -1.65 12.79 13.12
N HIS A 10 -0.35 13.13 13.23
CA HIS A 10 0.26 14.16 12.39
C HIS A 10 0.15 13.78 10.89
N TRP A 11 0.60 12.58 10.54
CA TRP A 11 0.57 12.13 9.15
C TRP A 11 -0.84 11.98 8.60
N SER A 12 -1.77 11.49 9.41
CA SER A 12 -3.19 11.41 9.02
C SER A 12 -3.75 12.79 8.66
N LYS A 13 -3.46 13.81 9.47
CA LYS A 13 -3.88 15.18 9.19
C LYS A 13 -3.29 15.74 7.90
N GLU A 14 -1.97 15.59 7.71
CA GLU A 14 -1.28 16.09 6.51
C GLU A 14 -1.82 15.43 5.23
N ILE A 15 -2.03 14.11 5.24
CA ILE A 15 -2.54 13.40 4.07
C ILE A 15 -4.01 13.75 3.78
N LYS A 16 -4.84 13.86 4.81
CA LYS A 16 -6.24 14.30 4.64
C LYS A 16 -6.33 15.69 4.03
N ASN A 17 -5.43 16.61 4.39
CA ASN A 17 -5.36 17.94 3.79
C ASN A 17 -5.01 17.86 2.29
N ILE A 18 -4.08 17.00 1.89
CA ILE A 18 -3.77 16.80 0.47
C ILE A 18 -5.01 16.33 -0.29
N ILE A 19 -5.70 15.31 0.23
CA ILE A 19 -6.91 14.76 -0.40
C ILE A 19 -7.98 15.83 -0.54
N LEU A 20 -8.21 16.60 0.52
CA LEU A 20 -9.19 17.70 0.49
C LEU A 20 -8.86 18.74 -0.58
N VAL A 21 -7.57 19.09 -0.73
CA VAL A 21 -7.12 20.02 -1.77
C VAL A 21 -7.34 19.43 -3.16
N GLU A 22 -7.00 18.14 -3.36
CA GLU A 22 -7.17 17.47 -4.65
C GLU A 22 -8.66 17.35 -5.05
N GLU A 23 -9.53 17.03 -4.10
CA GLU A 23 -10.96 16.92 -4.36
C GLU A 23 -11.63 18.26 -4.68
N ASN A 24 -11.10 19.37 -4.16
CA ASN A 24 -11.59 20.71 -4.45
C ASN A 24 -10.99 21.34 -5.72
N LYS A 25 -10.03 20.70 -6.37
CA LYS A 25 -9.54 21.14 -7.67
C LYS A 25 -10.61 20.93 -8.74
N ASP A 26 -10.75 21.91 -9.64
CA ASP A 26 -11.59 21.73 -10.82
C ASP A 26 -11.07 20.55 -11.64
N ILE A 27 -11.82 19.47 -11.66
CA ILE A 27 -11.49 18.17 -12.29
C ILE A 27 -11.09 18.35 -13.75
N HIS A 28 -11.58 19.39 -14.42
CA HIS A 28 -11.33 19.63 -15.84
C HIS A 28 -10.04 20.40 -16.16
N LYS A 29 -9.36 20.98 -15.16
CA LYS A 29 -8.22 21.88 -15.41
C LYS A 29 -6.92 21.56 -14.69
N HIS A 30 -6.94 20.97 -13.49
CA HIS A 30 -5.74 20.89 -12.65
C HIS A 30 -5.63 19.63 -11.78
N SER A 31 -6.61 18.75 -11.77
CA SER A 31 -6.52 17.54 -10.96
C SER A 31 -5.57 16.51 -11.56
N THR A 32 -4.62 16.04 -10.78
CA THR A 32 -3.77 14.91 -11.12
C THR A 32 -4.33 13.59 -10.59
N VAL A 33 -5.52 13.64 -9.98
CA VAL A 33 -6.21 12.47 -9.44
C VAL A 33 -6.68 11.58 -10.57
N LEU A 34 -6.40 10.30 -10.44
CA LEU A 34 -6.86 9.27 -11.38
C LEU A 34 -8.04 8.54 -10.74
N ASP A 35 -9.16 8.51 -11.46
CA ASP A 35 -10.27 7.62 -11.15
C ASP A 35 -10.03 6.28 -11.84
N GLU A 36 -10.25 5.19 -11.13
CA GLU A 36 -10.21 3.83 -11.66
C GLU A 36 -8.96 3.49 -12.50
N ALA A 37 -7.78 3.74 -11.93
CA ALA A 37 -6.54 3.40 -12.63
C ALA A 37 -6.17 1.93 -12.40
N CYS A 38 -5.93 1.21 -13.50
CA CYS A 38 -5.53 -0.20 -13.49
C CYS A 38 -6.54 -1.08 -12.72
N ASN A 39 -6.07 -1.69 -11.64
CA ASN A 39 -6.81 -2.59 -10.75
C ASN A 39 -7.43 -1.88 -9.53
N VAL A 40 -7.23 -0.58 -9.40
CA VAL A 40 -7.77 0.22 -8.30
C VAL A 40 -9.06 0.92 -8.78
N LYS A 41 -10.19 0.52 -8.21
CA LYS A 41 -11.50 1.14 -8.40
C LYS A 41 -11.75 2.16 -7.28
N ALA A 42 -10.88 3.17 -7.21
CA ALA A 42 -10.88 4.24 -6.22
C ALA A 42 -10.11 5.44 -6.76
N LYS A 43 -10.28 6.59 -6.15
CA LYS A 43 -9.45 7.76 -6.46
C LYS A 43 -8.03 7.54 -5.95
N ARG A 44 -7.05 8.02 -6.69
CA ARG A 44 -5.66 7.98 -6.29
C ARG A 44 -4.83 9.12 -6.88
N THR A 45 -3.73 9.45 -6.21
CA THR A 45 -2.71 10.34 -6.77
C THR A 45 -1.82 9.59 -7.78
N PRO A 46 -1.07 10.29 -8.63
CA PRO A 46 -0.05 9.69 -9.49
C PRO A 46 1.03 8.93 -8.69
N TRP A 47 1.73 7.98 -9.33
CA TRP A 47 2.76 7.15 -8.71
C TRP A 47 4.01 7.91 -8.24
N ASP A 48 4.21 9.12 -8.72
CA ASP A 48 5.30 10.01 -8.36
C ASP A 48 4.93 11.03 -7.25
N SER A 49 4.00 10.67 -6.37
CA SER A 49 3.44 11.57 -5.35
C SER A 49 4.48 12.17 -4.41
N HIS A 50 5.59 11.49 -4.15
CA HIS A 50 6.69 12.01 -3.34
C HIS A 50 7.42 13.21 -3.99
N TYR A 51 7.32 13.37 -5.31
CA TYR A 51 7.82 14.57 -6.01
C TYR A 51 6.78 15.69 -6.08
N ARG A 52 5.50 15.38 -5.93
CA ARG A 52 4.40 16.35 -6.07
C ARG A 52 3.99 17.00 -4.76
N TYR A 53 4.10 16.25 -3.66
CA TYR A 53 3.58 16.67 -2.35
C TYR A 53 4.70 16.63 -1.31
N PRO A 54 5.16 17.80 -0.79
CA PRO A 54 6.22 17.82 0.23
C PRO A 54 5.92 16.97 1.47
N ALA A 55 4.67 16.93 1.92
CA ALA A 55 4.28 16.07 3.05
C ALA A 55 4.40 14.58 2.72
N VAL A 56 4.08 14.17 1.48
CA VAL A 56 4.28 12.78 1.03
C VAL A 56 5.77 12.44 0.96
N LEU A 57 6.61 13.34 0.50
CA LEU A 57 8.07 13.16 0.50
C LEU A 57 8.60 12.96 1.94
N SER A 58 8.13 13.78 2.88
CA SER A 58 8.56 13.68 4.29
C SER A 58 8.08 12.37 4.93
N LEU A 59 6.82 12.01 4.75
CA LEU A 59 6.28 10.71 5.18
C LEU A 59 7.08 9.54 4.60
N THR A 60 7.39 9.60 3.31
CA THR A 60 8.17 8.58 2.62
C THR A 60 9.57 8.40 3.23
N LYS A 61 10.26 9.50 3.57
CA LYS A 61 11.58 9.45 4.23
C LYS A 61 11.51 8.78 5.61
N ASP A 62 10.47 9.10 6.39
CA ASP A 62 10.26 8.49 7.69
C ASP A 62 9.99 6.99 7.57
N LEU A 63 9.17 6.58 6.59
CA LEU A 63 8.88 5.18 6.32
C LEU A 63 10.13 4.40 5.86
N ILE A 64 10.94 4.97 4.96
CA ILE A 64 12.21 4.35 4.53
C ILE A 64 13.13 4.14 5.73
N LYS A 65 13.30 5.16 6.58
CA LYS A 65 14.13 5.04 7.78
C LYS A 65 13.68 3.89 8.69
N ILE A 66 12.38 3.75 8.92
CA ILE A 66 11.84 2.64 9.72
C ILE A 66 12.13 1.29 9.07
N VAL A 67 12.00 1.18 7.75
CA VAL A 67 12.31 -0.05 7.02
C VAL A 67 13.80 -0.37 7.10
N GLU A 68 14.69 0.61 6.95
CA GLU A 68 16.13 0.43 7.10
C GLU A 68 16.53 0.00 8.52
N ASP A 69 15.94 0.61 9.55
CA ASP A 69 16.18 0.25 10.96
C ASP A 69 15.69 -1.17 11.23
N PHE A 70 14.55 -1.58 10.65
CA PHE A 70 14.05 -2.96 10.74
C PHE A 70 15.01 -3.95 10.08
N ILE A 71 15.47 -3.69 8.86
CA ILE A 71 16.39 -4.55 8.12
C ILE A 71 17.71 -4.74 8.87
N LYS A 72 18.26 -3.66 9.43
CA LYS A 72 19.48 -3.71 10.26
C LYS A 72 19.28 -4.54 11.53
N LYS A 73 18.12 -4.38 12.18
CA LYS A 73 17.80 -5.12 13.42
C LYS A 73 17.66 -6.62 13.17
N GLU A 74 17.13 -7.02 12.04
CA GLU A 74 16.94 -8.43 11.65
C GLU A 74 18.19 -9.05 11.00
N ASP A 75 19.33 -8.33 11.00
CA ASP A 75 20.63 -8.77 10.47
C ASP A 75 20.60 -9.19 8.99
N PHE A 76 19.73 -8.57 8.22
CA PHE A 76 19.80 -8.68 6.77
C PHE A 76 21.01 -7.87 6.28
N ASP A 77 21.73 -8.39 5.28
CA ASP A 77 22.75 -7.61 4.57
C ASP A 77 22.19 -6.25 4.21
N ALA A 78 22.83 -5.16 4.69
CA ALA A 78 22.28 -3.82 4.67
C ALA A 78 22.10 -3.28 3.23
N PRO A 79 20.97 -3.57 2.57
CA PRO A 79 20.72 -3.09 1.23
C PRO A 79 20.38 -1.61 1.26
N LEU A 80 20.72 -0.91 0.20
CA LEU A 80 20.16 0.39 -0.05
C LEU A 80 18.69 0.24 -0.48
N ILE A 81 17.80 0.89 0.25
CA ILE A 81 16.38 0.91 -0.09
C ILE A 81 16.07 2.19 -0.85
N LYS A 82 15.47 2.03 -2.02
CA LYS A 82 14.99 3.15 -2.84
C LYS A 82 13.51 3.04 -3.04
N ILE A 83 12.85 4.18 -3.00
CA ILE A 83 11.47 4.26 -3.45
C ILE A 83 11.46 4.28 -4.98
N GLU A 84 10.61 3.45 -5.56
CA GLU A 84 10.36 3.45 -7.00
C GLU A 84 9.13 4.29 -7.30
N GLU A 85 8.07 4.01 -6.57
CA GLU A 85 6.77 4.65 -6.72
C GLU A 85 6.09 4.80 -5.37
N CYS A 86 5.29 5.85 -5.21
CA CYS A 86 4.34 5.95 -4.11
C CYS A 86 3.11 6.76 -4.48
N TRP A 87 1.99 6.44 -3.87
CA TRP A 87 0.73 7.12 -4.11
C TRP A 87 -0.19 7.05 -2.90
N LEU A 88 -1.17 7.94 -2.89
CA LEU A 88 -2.30 7.92 -1.95
C LEU A 88 -3.50 7.29 -2.65
N ASN A 89 -4.25 6.46 -1.94
CA ASN A 89 -5.55 5.98 -2.38
C ASN A 89 -6.61 6.43 -1.39
N TRP A 90 -7.78 6.81 -1.91
CA TRP A 90 -8.97 6.99 -1.07
C TRP A 90 -10.17 6.34 -1.72
N TYR A 91 -10.81 5.50 -0.92
CA TYR A 91 -11.90 4.63 -1.32
C TYR A 91 -13.19 5.19 -0.73
N ASN A 92 -14.03 5.74 -1.56
CA ASN A 92 -15.40 6.07 -1.20
C ASN A 92 -16.24 4.79 -1.16
N LYS A 93 -17.51 4.87 -0.78
CA LYS A 93 -18.42 3.72 -0.76
C LYS A 93 -18.37 2.95 -2.07
N ASP A 94 -18.40 1.62 -1.97
CA ASP A 94 -18.30 0.66 -3.05
C ASP A 94 -16.97 0.62 -3.81
N ASN A 95 -16.01 1.48 -3.49
CA ASN A 95 -14.67 1.42 -4.07
C ASN A 95 -13.87 0.23 -3.51
N TYR A 96 -13.03 -0.36 -4.35
CA TYR A 96 -12.24 -1.55 -4.04
C TYR A 96 -10.96 -1.61 -4.87
N THR A 97 -10.10 -2.58 -4.55
CA THR A 97 -8.94 -2.93 -5.40
C THR A 97 -8.98 -4.41 -5.72
N THR A 98 -8.94 -4.75 -7.01
CA THR A 98 -8.87 -6.15 -7.44
C THR A 98 -7.55 -6.80 -7.03
N PRO A 99 -7.50 -8.12 -6.82
CA PRO A 99 -6.26 -8.82 -6.52
C PRO A 99 -5.19 -8.60 -7.58
N HIS A 100 -3.99 -8.19 -7.15
CA HIS A 100 -2.84 -7.88 -8.01
C HIS A 100 -1.52 -8.03 -7.24
N ASN A 101 -0.41 -7.96 -7.94
CA ASN A 101 0.94 -7.83 -7.38
C ASN A 101 1.72 -6.76 -8.16
N HIS A 102 2.88 -6.38 -7.69
CA HIS A 102 3.66 -5.28 -8.26
C HIS A 102 4.93 -5.72 -9.00
N GLY A 103 5.39 -6.96 -8.80
CA GLY A 103 6.64 -7.45 -9.41
C GLY A 103 7.92 -6.79 -8.86
N VAL A 104 7.81 -6.00 -7.78
CA VAL A 104 8.94 -5.31 -7.11
C VAL A 104 9.45 -6.11 -5.92
N HIS A 105 10.60 -5.71 -5.34
CA HIS A 105 11.19 -6.43 -4.20
C HIS A 105 10.30 -6.34 -2.96
N LEU A 106 9.88 -5.14 -2.58
CA LEU A 106 9.04 -4.89 -1.41
C LEU A 106 7.90 -3.94 -1.76
N SER A 107 6.74 -4.20 -1.21
CA SER A 107 5.61 -3.27 -1.18
C SER A 107 5.31 -2.86 0.25
N LEU A 108 4.89 -1.62 0.41
CA LEU A 108 4.53 -1.03 1.68
C LEU A 108 3.14 -0.41 1.57
N VAL A 109 2.29 -0.67 2.57
CA VAL A 109 0.99 0.01 2.69
C VAL A 109 0.85 0.57 4.10
N TYR A 110 0.63 1.87 4.21
CA TYR A 110 0.31 2.56 5.44
C TYR A 110 -1.18 2.87 5.48
N PHE A 111 -1.86 2.36 6.51
CA PHE A 111 -3.30 2.48 6.72
C PHE A 111 -3.59 3.74 7.54
N ILE A 112 -4.06 4.78 6.87
CA ILE A 112 -4.20 6.13 7.45
C ILE A 112 -5.55 6.31 8.11
N ASP A 113 -6.62 5.98 7.39
CA ASP A 113 -8.00 6.04 7.90
C ASP A 113 -8.78 4.86 7.30
N VAL A 114 -8.96 3.83 8.08
CA VAL A 114 -9.46 2.54 7.58
C VAL A 114 -10.48 1.88 8.52
N GLU A 115 -10.58 2.37 9.75
CA GLU A 115 -11.55 1.84 10.72
C GLU A 115 -12.96 2.20 10.29
N ASP A 116 -13.92 1.39 10.67
CA ASP A 116 -15.36 1.56 10.42
C ASP A 116 -15.76 1.61 8.92
N THR A 117 -14.85 1.32 8.00
CA THR A 117 -15.14 1.28 6.56
C THR A 117 -15.72 -0.06 6.09
N GLY A 118 -15.58 -1.12 6.89
CA GLY A 118 -15.95 -2.49 6.51
C GLY A 118 -15.08 -3.09 5.41
N ALA A 119 -14.18 -2.32 4.80
CA ALA A 119 -13.27 -2.80 3.77
C ALA A 119 -12.11 -3.60 4.39
N LYS A 120 -11.78 -4.74 3.80
CA LYS A 120 -10.77 -5.67 4.27
C LYS A 120 -9.56 -5.67 3.35
N PHE A 121 -8.36 -5.69 3.92
CA PHE A 121 -7.13 -5.94 3.18
C PHE A 121 -6.86 -7.44 3.15
N LEU A 122 -6.65 -7.97 1.95
CA LEU A 122 -6.55 -9.40 1.71
C LEU A 122 -5.22 -9.75 1.04
N PHE A 123 -4.59 -10.85 1.48
CA PHE A 123 -3.58 -11.55 0.72
C PHE A 123 -4.18 -12.80 0.08
N SER A 124 -3.75 -13.11 -1.15
CA SER A 124 -4.14 -14.31 -1.89
C SER A 124 -2.91 -15.13 -2.25
N LYS A 125 -3.01 -16.45 -2.15
CA LYS A 125 -1.97 -17.34 -2.69
C LYS A 125 -2.11 -17.43 -4.21
N ASN A 126 -1.04 -17.16 -4.93
CA ASN A 126 -1.00 -17.05 -6.41
C ASN A 126 -1.31 -18.32 -7.19
N ASN A 127 -1.61 -19.47 -6.59
CA ASN A 127 -1.67 -20.75 -7.26
C ASN A 127 -3.06 -21.40 -7.28
N CYS A 128 -4.14 -20.61 -7.34
CA CYS A 128 -5.49 -21.14 -7.32
C CYS A 128 -6.12 -21.37 -8.70
N TYR A 129 -5.33 -21.59 -9.71
CA TYR A 129 -5.80 -22.16 -10.97
C TYR A 129 -5.54 -23.66 -11.07
N SER A 130 -5.58 -24.41 -9.97
CA SER A 130 -5.76 -25.85 -10.09
C SER A 130 -7.22 -26.11 -10.47
N LEU A 131 -7.45 -26.63 -11.65
CA LEU A 131 -8.71 -27.27 -12.03
C LEU A 131 -8.81 -28.55 -11.19
N GLU A 132 -9.10 -28.42 -9.92
CA GLU A 132 -9.38 -29.57 -9.07
C GLU A 132 -10.76 -30.13 -9.43
N LYS A 133 -10.79 -31.44 -9.69
CA LYS A 133 -12.04 -32.17 -9.83
C LYS A 133 -12.91 -31.91 -8.62
N LYS A 134 -14.18 -31.60 -8.84
CA LYS A 134 -15.20 -31.46 -7.80
C LYS A 134 -15.26 -32.73 -6.95
N GLU A 135 -14.52 -32.76 -5.87
CA GLU A 135 -14.77 -33.72 -4.79
C GLU A 135 -15.87 -33.16 -3.88
N LYS A 136 -16.78 -34.03 -3.47
CA LYS A 136 -18.01 -33.69 -2.76
C LYS A 136 -17.82 -33.10 -1.35
N ASN A 137 -16.59 -32.90 -0.89
CA ASN A 137 -16.24 -32.30 0.40
C ASN A 137 -15.25 -31.15 0.21
N HIS A 138 -15.71 -30.06 -0.43
CA HIS A 138 -14.92 -28.83 -0.48
C HIS A 138 -14.77 -28.23 0.91
N THR A 139 -13.70 -28.54 1.59
CA THR A 139 -13.05 -27.58 2.47
C THR A 139 -12.77 -26.34 1.62
N ARG A 140 -13.37 -25.22 1.99
CA ARG A 140 -13.19 -23.93 1.32
C ARG A 140 -11.71 -23.74 1.02
N CYS A 141 -11.35 -23.49 -0.23
CA CYS A 141 -9.99 -23.07 -0.60
C CYS A 141 -9.67 -21.80 0.21
N ASN A 142 -9.01 -21.95 1.35
CA ASN A 142 -8.55 -20.85 2.18
C ASN A 142 -7.30 -20.20 1.55
N ASN A 143 -7.43 -19.80 0.28
CA ASN A 143 -6.36 -19.18 -0.47
C ASN A 143 -6.29 -17.67 -0.24
N VAL A 144 -7.24 -17.13 0.49
CA VAL A 144 -7.33 -15.71 0.84
C VAL A 144 -7.21 -15.56 2.35
N ARG A 145 -6.28 -14.72 2.78
CA ARG A 145 -6.08 -14.36 4.18
C ARG A 145 -6.41 -12.89 4.39
N GLU A 146 -7.36 -12.63 5.26
CA GLU A 146 -7.63 -11.30 5.77
C GLU A 146 -6.52 -10.86 6.72
N VAL A 147 -6.10 -9.60 6.59
CA VAL A 147 -5.16 -8.96 7.51
C VAL A 147 -5.92 -7.94 8.34
N ASN A 148 -5.91 -8.13 9.65
CA ASN A 148 -6.47 -7.14 10.56
C ASN A 148 -5.55 -5.92 10.62
N VAL A 149 -6.05 -4.80 10.11
CA VAL A 149 -5.37 -3.52 10.11
C VAL A 149 -6.21 -2.47 10.82
N LYS A 150 -5.54 -1.54 11.48
CA LYS A 150 -6.17 -0.37 12.11
C LYS A 150 -5.44 0.90 11.67
N ASN A 151 -5.99 2.04 12.00
CA ASN A 151 -5.35 3.33 11.76
C ASN A 151 -3.93 3.34 12.35
N GLY A 152 -2.97 3.80 11.57
CA GLY A 152 -1.55 3.80 11.95
C GLY A 152 -0.77 2.54 11.60
N THR A 153 -1.42 1.44 11.21
CA THR A 153 -0.72 0.23 10.79
C THR A 153 0.07 0.47 9.50
N VAL A 154 1.29 -0.03 9.46
CA VAL A 154 2.10 -0.16 8.23
C VAL A 154 2.36 -1.65 7.99
N LEU A 155 2.05 -2.12 6.79
CA LEU A 155 2.42 -3.45 6.31
C LEU A 155 3.55 -3.33 5.31
N MET A 156 4.58 -4.17 5.47
CA MET A 156 5.65 -4.38 4.51
C MET A 156 5.64 -5.85 4.09
N PHE A 157 5.68 -6.11 2.79
CA PHE A 157 5.59 -7.46 2.24
C PHE A 157 6.29 -7.57 0.89
N ASN A 158 6.58 -8.80 0.46
CA ASN A 158 7.16 -9.06 -0.85
C ASN A 158 6.20 -8.58 -1.96
N GLY A 159 6.71 -7.78 -2.90
CA GLY A 159 5.90 -7.18 -3.96
C GLY A 159 5.22 -8.19 -4.90
N ASN A 160 5.69 -9.43 -4.94
CA ASN A 160 5.04 -10.52 -5.70
C ASN A 160 3.84 -11.14 -4.96
N LEU A 161 3.58 -10.74 -3.71
CA LEU A 161 2.45 -11.26 -2.96
C LEU A 161 1.15 -10.62 -3.47
N THR A 162 0.28 -11.44 -4.02
CA THR A 162 -1.04 -10.99 -4.51
C THR A 162 -1.88 -10.47 -3.35
N HIS A 163 -2.38 -9.27 -3.50
CA HIS A 163 -3.18 -8.59 -2.49
C HIS A 163 -4.30 -7.76 -3.12
N GLY A 164 -5.28 -7.38 -2.32
CA GLY A 164 -6.41 -6.58 -2.75
C GLY A 164 -7.18 -5.98 -1.57
N VAL A 165 -8.17 -5.18 -1.89
CA VAL A 165 -9.07 -4.54 -0.91
C VAL A 165 -10.50 -4.80 -1.31
N THR A 166 -11.31 -5.33 -0.38
CA THR A 166 -12.75 -5.50 -0.60
C THR A 166 -13.46 -4.15 -0.68
N PRO A 167 -14.70 -4.10 -1.21
CA PRO A 167 -15.46 -2.86 -1.25
C PRO A 167 -15.55 -2.17 0.11
N ASN A 168 -15.43 -0.86 0.11
CA ASN A 168 -15.77 -0.03 1.27
C ASN A 168 -17.30 -0.03 1.44
N LEU A 169 -17.78 -0.53 2.58
CA LEU A 169 -19.20 -0.71 2.84
C LEU A 169 -19.84 0.47 3.56
N SER A 170 -19.08 1.50 3.91
CA SER A 170 -19.56 2.67 4.65
C SER A 170 -19.47 3.95 3.83
N ASP A 171 -20.08 4.99 4.34
CA ASP A 171 -19.98 6.34 3.77
C ASP A 171 -18.69 7.06 4.20
N GLN A 172 -17.90 6.46 5.09
CA GLN A 172 -16.58 6.98 5.46
C GLN A 172 -15.54 6.64 4.39
N THR A 173 -14.72 7.61 4.06
CA THR A 173 -13.64 7.43 3.08
C THR A 173 -12.47 6.67 3.73
N ARG A 174 -12.10 5.53 3.16
CA ARG A 174 -10.90 4.78 3.53
C ARG A 174 -9.68 5.39 2.86
N ILE A 175 -8.62 5.66 3.62
CA ILE A 175 -7.40 6.31 3.13
C ILE A 175 -6.18 5.44 3.40
N THR A 176 -5.36 5.24 2.37
CA THR A 176 -4.07 4.54 2.46
C THR A 176 -2.99 5.26 1.66
N TYR A 177 -1.75 5.16 2.14
CA TYR A 177 -0.55 5.42 1.35
C TYR A 177 0.04 4.07 0.94
N ALA A 178 0.49 3.96 -0.31
CA ALA A 178 1.18 2.79 -0.82
C ALA A 178 2.51 3.18 -1.46
N ALA A 179 3.50 2.30 -1.37
CA ALA A 179 4.80 2.48 -1.99
C ALA A 179 5.39 1.15 -2.48
N ASN A 180 6.10 1.24 -3.59
CA ASN A 180 6.95 0.20 -4.14
C ASN A 180 8.40 0.53 -3.86
N LEU A 181 9.14 -0.43 -3.29
CA LEU A 181 10.51 -0.27 -2.86
C LEU A 181 11.42 -1.25 -3.62
N VAL A 182 12.55 -0.75 -4.08
CA VAL A 182 13.63 -1.54 -4.66
C VAL A 182 14.75 -1.68 -3.64
N VAL A 183 15.17 -2.91 -3.42
CA VAL A 183 16.30 -3.27 -2.58
C VAL A 183 17.52 -3.45 -3.48
N GLN A 184 18.55 -2.63 -3.28
CA GLN A 184 19.81 -2.73 -4.00
C GLN A 184 20.90 -3.20 -3.05
N TYR A 185 21.52 -4.33 -3.38
CA TYR A 185 22.73 -4.78 -2.70
C TYR A 185 23.90 -3.96 -3.22
N MET A 186 24.70 -3.40 -2.31
CA MET A 186 25.99 -2.80 -2.71
C MET A 186 26.93 -3.95 -2.99
N GLU A 187 27.42 -4.07 -4.22
CA GLU A 187 28.55 -4.94 -4.52
C GLU A 187 29.72 -4.52 -3.61
N LYS A 188 30.24 -5.44 -2.80
CA LYS A 188 31.52 -5.22 -2.14
C LYS A 188 32.52 -4.98 -3.25
N ARG A 189 33.05 -3.76 -3.39
CA ARG A 189 34.26 -3.56 -4.17
C ARG A 189 35.32 -4.42 -3.51
N GLU A 190 35.69 -5.50 -4.16
CA GLU A 190 36.95 -6.17 -3.86
C GLU A 190 38.03 -5.18 -4.27
N ASP A 191 38.69 -4.58 -3.27
CA ASP A 191 39.88 -3.77 -3.50
C ASP A 191 40.96 -4.72 -4.05
N TYR A 192 41.20 -4.64 -5.35
CA TYR A 192 42.33 -5.26 -6.01
C TYR A 192 43.58 -4.46 -5.75
#